data_cd8a4ffc2962061c32d06d2bcd6dbcbd
#
_entry.id   cd8a4ffc2962061c32d06d2bcd6dbcbd
#
_cell.length_a   1.000
_cell.length_b   1.000
_cell.length_c   1.000
_cell.angle_alpha   90.00
_cell.angle_beta   90.00
_cell.angle_gamma   90.00
#
_symmetry.space_group_name_H-M   'P 1'
#
loop_
_entity.id
_entity.type
_entity.pdbx_description
1 polymer ?
#
loop_
_entity_poly.entity_id
_entity_poly.type
_entity_poly.pdbx_seq_one_letter_code
_entity_poly.pdbx_strand_id
1 'polypeptide(L)'
;WERLDALQIPVYTLYDLPRIRNAVDFPIEEVAAIQDYFACTFAYQIGLALLEGVKELRLYGTPLVGAREALVERPCVEWWLGYAAGLGVQVSIHHASPYGLGKQPYRYAYNDQPERYLAYRFAYAHHEDAERWMHYEEMRLRVTRPWWEKALRAVLEKAYAS
;
A
#
# COMPACT_ATOMS: atom_id res chain seq x y z
N TRP A 1 -5.63 23.68 -14.83
CA TRP A 1 -4.49 23.65 -15.76
C TRP A 1 -3.56 24.85 -15.54
N GLU A 2 -4.08 26.09 -15.36
CA GLU A 2 -3.30 27.32 -15.14
C GLU A 2 -2.27 27.18 -14.00
N ARG A 3 -2.62 26.44 -12.93
CA ARG A 3 -1.70 26.19 -11.81
C ARG A 3 -0.53 25.29 -12.20
N LEU A 4 -0.76 24.30 -13.07
CA LEU A 4 0.29 23.42 -13.58
C LEU A 4 1.20 24.15 -14.55
N ASP A 5 0.62 24.98 -15.41
CA ASP A 5 1.39 25.79 -16.35
C ASP A 5 2.26 26.87 -15.66
N ALA A 6 1.86 27.29 -14.45
CA ALA A 6 2.62 28.23 -13.63
C ALA A 6 3.82 27.59 -12.89
N LEU A 7 3.86 26.25 -12.80
CA LEU A 7 4.99 25.55 -12.20
C LEU A 7 6.20 25.61 -13.15
N GLN A 8 7.36 25.92 -12.60
CA GLN A 8 8.62 25.89 -13.36
C GLN A 8 9.34 24.53 -13.22
N ILE A 9 8.56 23.45 -13.19
CA ILE A 9 9.02 22.07 -13.09
C ILE A 9 8.43 21.26 -14.23
N PRO A 10 9.09 20.21 -14.72
CA PRO A 10 8.50 19.31 -15.71
C PRO A 10 7.23 18.67 -15.18
N VAL A 11 6.21 18.60 -16.04
CA VAL A 11 4.96 17.89 -15.78
C VAL A 11 4.90 16.70 -16.71
N TYR A 12 5.16 15.51 -16.19
CA TYR A 12 5.11 14.28 -16.98
C TYR A 12 3.68 13.92 -17.32
N THR A 13 3.43 13.63 -18.59
CA THR A 13 2.12 13.31 -19.14
C THR A 13 2.20 12.09 -20.06
N LEU A 14 1.17 11.25 -20.06
CA LEU A 14 1.06 10.11 -20.98
C LEU A 14 0.51 10.50 -22.37
N TYR A 15 -0.01 11.70 -22.47
CA TYR A 15 -0.64 12.22 -23.69
C TYR A 15 -0.17 13.65 -23.94
N ASP A 16 -0.11 14.03 -25.21
CA ASP A 16 0.14 15.43 -25.56
C ASP A 16 -0.92 16.36 -24.93
N LEU A 17 -0.47 17.28 -24.11
CA LEU A 17 -1.28 18.28 -23.44
C LEU A 17 -0.80 19.69 -23.81
N PRO A 18 -1.18 20.20 -25.00
CA PRO A 18 -0.65 21.48 -25.51
C PRO A 18 -0.98 22.70 -24.64
N ARG A 19 -1.86 22.54 -23.65
CA ARG A 19 -2.21 23.59 -22.66
C ARG A 19 -1.21 23.72 -21.52
N ILE A 20 -0.27 22.78 -21.40
CA ILE A 20 0.77 22.78 -20.38
C ILE A 20 2.11 23.00 -21.05
N ARG A 21 2.69 24.19 -20.88
CA ARG A 21 3.93 24.57 -21.58
C ARG A 21 5.15 23.76 -21.16
N ASN A 22 5.16 23.28 -19.94
CA ASN A 22 6.22 22.45 -19.36
C ASN A 22 5.85 20.96 -19.31
N ALA A 23 4.89 20.53 -20.15
CA ALA A 23 4.61 19.12 -20.33
C ALA A 23 5.82 18.41 -20.94
N VAL A 24 6.10 17.24 -20.41
CA VAL A 24 7.15 16.32 -20.87
C VAL A 24 6.51 14.95 -21.06
N ASP A 25 6.79 14.30 -22.16
CA ASP A 25 6.31 12.94 -22.39
C ASP A 25 6.86 12.00 -21.32
N PHE A 26 5.96 11.22 -20.75
CA PHE A 26 6.37 10.19 -19.79
C PHE A 26 7.10 9.07 -20.55
N PRO A 27 8.34 8.71 -20.16
CA PRO A 27 9.14 7.70 -20.86
C PRO A 27 8.62 6.29 -20.58
N ILE A 28 7.43 5.98 -21.10
CA ILE A 28 6.71 4.74 -20.77
C ILE A 28 7.46 3.49 -21.22
N GLU A 29 8.11 3.54 -22.38
CA GLU A 29 8.82 2.39 -22.92
C GLU A 29 10.08 2.08 -22.10
N GLU A 30 10.82 3.09 -21.69
CA GLU A 30 12.01 2.95 -20.86
C GLU A 30 11.67 2.48 -19.44
N VAL A 31 10.58 2.99 -18.88
CA VAL A 31 10.10 2.56 -17.56
C VAL A 31 9.57 1.13 -17.63
N ALA A 32 8.82 0.77 -18.67
CA ALA A 32 8.32 -0.59 -18.89
C ALA A 32 9.45 -1.58 -19.19
N ALA A 33 10.56 -1.12 -19.77
CA ALA A 33 11.73 -1.97 -19.98
C ALA A 33 12.42 -2.40 -18.67
N ILE A 34 12.25 -1.64 -17.58
CA ILE A 34 12.68 -2.08 -16.24
C ILE A 34 11.81 -3.25 -15.78
N GLN A 35 10.49 -3.07 -15.82
CA GLN A 35 9.48 -4.08 -15.54
C GLN A 35 8.12 -3.61 -16.01
N ASP A 36 7.45 -4.43 -16.81
CA ASP A 36 6.07 -4.18 -17.27
C ASP A 36 5.05 -4.73 -16.24
N TYR A 37 4.98 -4.04 -15.09
CA TYR A 37 4.06 -4.40 -14.01
C TYR A 37 3.51 -3.13 -13.34
N PHE A 38 2.36 -2.65 -13.84
CA PHE A 38 1.76 -1.40 -13.39
C PHE A 38 0.28 -1.60 -13.08
N ALA A 39 -0.10 -1.35 -11.83
CA ALA A 39 -1.49 -1.41 -11.36
C ALA A 39 -2.02 -0.03 -10.93
N CYS A 40 -1.15 0.95 -10.75
CA CYS A 40 -1.52 2.30 -10.30
C CYS A 40 -0.43 3.33 -10.64
N THR A 41 -0.78 4.60 -10.49
CA THR A 41 0.12 5.75 -10.78
C THR A 41 1.40 5.71 -9.93
N PHE A 42 1.35 5.22 -8.70
CA PHE A 42 2.55 5.13 -7.85
C PHE A 42 3.62 4.22 -8.44
N ALA A 43 3.23 3.12 -9.09
CA ALA A 43 4.18 2.23 -9.74
C ALA A 43 4.93 2.95 -10.87
N TYR A 44 4.22 3.73 -11.70
CA TYR A 44 4.85 4.55 -12.75
C TYR A 44 5.81 5.59 -12.17
N GLN A 45 5.42 6.26 -11.08
CA GLN A 45 6.26 7.25 -10.41
C GLN A 45 7.53 6.63 -9.84
N ILE A 46 7.44 5.45 -9.24
CA ILE A 46 8.61 4.73 -8.73
C ILE A 46 9.51 4.29 -9.89
N GLY A 47 8.93 3.74 -10.96
CA GLY A 47 9.66 3.35 -12.15
C GLY A 47 10.43 4.52 -12.77
N LEU A 48 9.79 5.69 -12.91
CA LEU A 48 10.43 6.91 -13.38
C LEU A 48 11.58 7.33 -12.46
N ALA A 49 11.36 7.34 -11.16
CA ALA A 49 12.39 7.70 -10.18
C ALA A 49 13.61 6.77 -10.28
N LEU A 50 13.39 5.47 -10.53
CA LEU A 50 14.48 4.51 -10.75
C LEU A 50 15.22 4.78 -12.06
N LEU A 51 14.51 5.11 -13.13
CA LEU A 51 15.09 5.49 -14.40
C LEU A 51 15.98 6.75 -14.27
N GLU A 52 15.54 7.71 -13.45
CA GLU A 52 16.31 8.93 -13.11
C GLU A 52 17.46 8.69 -12.13
N GLY A 53 17.61 7.48 -11.62
CA GLY A 53 18.73 7.08 -10.77
C GLY A 53 18.72 7.65 -9.37
N VAL A 54 17.53 7.86 -8.79
CA VAL A 54 17.39 8.36 -7.42
C VAL A 54 18.07 7.44 -6.40
N LYS A 55 18.53 7.99 -5.31
CA LYS A 55 19.17 7.25 -4.21
C LYS A 55 18.24 7.00 -3.04
N GLU A 56 17.14 7.73 -2.99
CA GLU A 56 16.16 7.64 -1.90
C GLU A 56 14.75 7.85 -2.43
N LEU A 57 13.81 7.01 -1.95
CA LEU A 57 12.38 7.11 -2.17
C LEU A 57 11.67 7.29 -0.83
N ARG A 58 10.90 8.35 -0.71
CA ARG A 58 10.08 8.64 0.47
C ARG A 58 8.61 8.74 0.06
N LEU A 59 7.80 7.84 0.58
CA LEU A 59 6.35 7.82 0.32
C LEU A 59 5.59 8.36 1.53
N TYR A 60 4.74 9.34 1.30
CA TYR A 60 3.92 9.96 2.34
C TYR A 60 2.43 9.83 2.01
N GLY A 61 1.62 9.48 3.01
CA GLY A 61 0.17 9.50 2.89
C GLY A 61 -0.43 8.47 1.92
N THR A 62 0.29 7.39 1.61
CA THR A 62 -0.13 6.34 0.68
C THR A 62 -0.36 5.02 1.40
N PRO A 63 -1.40 4.88 2.23
CA PRO A 63 -1.62 3.65 2.99
C PRO A 63 -2.06 2.47 2.12
N LEU A 64 -2.74 2.70 0.98
CA LEU A 64 -3.28 1.69 0.07
C LEU A 64 -4.09 0.61 0.82
N VAL A 65 -5.11 1.04 1.56
CA VAL A 65 -5.96 0.18 2.40
C VAL A 65 -7.39 0.00 1.88
N GLY A 66 -7.80 0.77 0.87
CA GLY A 66 -9.08 0.56 0.18
C GLY A 66 -9.14 -0.83 -0.45
N ALA A 67 -10.33 -1.40 -0.64
CA ALA A 67 -10.49 -2.78 -1.13
C ALA A 67 -9.69 -3.05 -2.41
N ARG A 68 -9.85 -2.23 -3.46
CA ARG A 68 -9.09 -2.35 -4.69
C ARG A 68 -7.61 -2.03 -4.50
N GLU A 69 -7.31 -0.99 -3.74
CA GLU A 69 -5.93 -0.59 -3.44
C GLU A 69 -5.17 -1.73 -2.77
N ALA A 70 -5.76 -2.34 -1.74
CA ALA A 70 -5.13 -3.41 -0.99
C ALA A 70 -4.89 -4.67 -1.81
N LEU A 71 -5.80 -4.99 -2.75
CA LEU A 71 -5.75 -6.23 -3.53
C LEU A 71 -4.92 -6.11 -4.80
N VAL A 72 -4.91 -4.97 -5.45
CA VAL A 72 -4.33 -4.80 -6.79
C VAL A 72 -3.16 -3.81 -6.78
N GLU A 73 -3.35 -2.65 -6.17
CA GLU A 73 -2.38 -1.56 -6.26
C GLU A 73 -1.22 -1.75 -5.28
N ARG A 74 -1.52 -2.10 -4.04
CA ARG A 74 -0.53 -2.29 -2.99
C ARG A 74 0.49 -3.38 -3.31
N PRO A 75 0.13 -4.60 -3.77
CA PRO A 75 1.11 -5.61 -4.16
C PRO A 75 2.06 -5.13 -5.25
N CYS A 76 1.52 -4.39 -6.21
CA CYS A 76 2.32 -3.80 -7.29
C CYS A 76 3.32 -2.76 -6.74
N VAL A 77 2.87 -1.85 -5.88
CA VAL A 77 3.75 -0.84 -5.27
C VAL A 77 4.78 -1.49 -4.36
N GLU A 78 4.40 -2.49 -3.56
CA GLU A 78 5.34 -3.24 -2.69
C GLU A 78 6.41 -3.96 -3.51
N TRP A 79 6.03 -4.52 -4.67
CA TRP A 79 7.00 -5.12 -5.59
C TRP A 79 8.02 -4.09 -6.09
N TRP A 80 7.56 -2.93 -6.58
CA TRP A 80 8.42 -1.86 -7.06
C TRP A 80 9.35 -1.31 -5.98
N LEU A 81 8.85 -1.15 -4.75
CA LEU A 81 9.67 -0.72 -3.62
C LEU A 81 10.71 -1.76 -3.22
N GLY A 82 10.33 -3.05 -3.26
CA GLY A 82 11.27 -4.16 -3.04
C GLY A 82 12.36 -4.20 -4.10
N TYR A 83 11.99 -3.99 -5.37
CA TYR A 83 12.94 -3.91 -6.48
C TYR A 83 13.90 -2.72 -6.30
N ALA A 84 13.37 -1.53 -5.98
CA ALA A 84 14.18 -0.34 -5.68
C ALA A 84 15.18 -0.59 -4.53
N ALA A 85 14.72 -1.21 -3.45
CA ALA A 85 15.58 -1.57 -2.31
C ALA A 85 16.66 -2.58 -2.72
N GLY A 86 16.33 -3.55 -3.58
CA GLY A 86 17.27 -4.50 -4.16
C GLY A 86 18.37 -3.84 -5.00
N LEU A 87 18.08 -2.70 -5.63
CA LEU A 87 19.06 -1.87 -6.34
C LEU A 87 19.86 -0.95 -5.43
N GLY A 88 19.63 -0.98 -4.10
CA GLY A 88 20.32 -0.16 -3.12
C GLY A 88 19.71 1.22 -2.91
N VAL A 89 18.51 1.49 -3.43
CA VAL A 89 17.78 2.73 -3.14
C VAL A 89 17.24 2.68 -1.73
N GLN A 90 17.41 3.74 -0.96
CA GLN A 90 16.84 3.86 0.37
C GLN A 90 15.32 4.10 0.25
N VAL A 91 14.52 3.23 0.86
CA VAL A 91 13.04 3.33 0.82
C VAL A 91 12.51 3.63 2.21
N SER A 92 11.68 4.67 2.32
CA SER A 92 10.96 4.99 3.55
C SER A 92 9.48 5.27 3.29
N ILE A 93 8.60 4.72 4.15
CA ILE A 93 7.16 4.78 3.98
C ILE A 93 6.54 5.39 5.24
N HIS A 94 5.81 6.48 5.06
CA HIS A 94 5.26 7.30 6.13
C HIS A 94 3.75 7.44 6.02
N HIS A 95 3.00 6.66 6.80
CA HIS A 95 1.56 6.80 6.98
C HIS A 95 1.12 6.27 8.35
N ALA A 96 -0.07 6.67 8.77
CA ALA A 96 -0.61 6.34 10.10
C ALA A 96 -1.27 4.95 10.15
N SER A 97 -1.66 4.37 9.02
CA SER A 97 -2.34 3.08 9.01
C SER A 97 -1.44 1.96 9.48
N PRO A 98 -1.85 1.13 10.44
CA PRO A 98 -1.08 -0.03 10.88
C PRO A 98 -1.09 -1.20 9.88
N TYR A 99 -2.01 -1.19 8.91
CA TYR A 99 -2.23 -2.27 7.95
C TYR A 99 -1.90 -1.89 6.50
N GLY A 100 -1.35 -0.68 6.31
CA GLY A 100 -1.10 -0.14 4.99
C GLY A 100 0.21 -0.61 4.37
N LEU A 101 0.54 0.04 3.26
CA LEU A 101 1.74 -0.19 2.47
C LEU A 101 3.01 -0.34 3.35
N GLY A 102 3.76 -1.40 3.11
CA GLY A 102 5.02 -1.66 3.81
C GLY A 102 4.87 -1.92 5.31
N LYS A 103 3.66 -2.10 5.83
CA LYS A 103 3.40 -2.41 7.24
C LYS A 103 2.74 -3.76 7.38
N GLN A 104 3.38 -4.60 8.14
CA GLN A 104 2.83 -5.87 8.60
C GLN A 104 2.68 -5.81 10.12
N PRO A 105 1.47 -5.82 10.65
CA PRO A 105 1.25 -5.81 12.10
C PRO A 105 1.66 -7.13 12.76
N TYR A 106 1.94 -8.16 11.96
CA TYR A 106 2.40 -9.48 12.43
C TYR A 106 3.65 -9.91 11.69
N ARG A 107 4.54 -10.54 12.41
CA ARG A 107 5.73 -11.16 11.86
C ARG A 107 5.50 -12.63 11.52
N TYR A 108 4.38 -12.94 10.88
CA TYR A 108 4.01 -14.30 10.53
C TYR A 108 4.06 -15.23 11.76
N ALA A 109 4.79 -16.34 11.71
CA ALA A 109 4.91 -17.28 12.83
C ALA A 109 5.68 -16.74 14.06
N TYR A 110 6.28 -15.56 13.96
CA TYR A 110 7.04 -14.92 15.03
C TYR A 110 6.24 -13.85 15.77
N ASN A 111 4.95 -13.77 15.52
CA ASN A 111 4.09 -12.83 16.20
C ASN A 111 3.66 -13.42 17.55
N ASP A 112 3.94 -12.70 18.63
CA ASP A 112 3.51 -12.99 19.99
C ASP A 112 2.08 -12.51 20.30
N GLN A 113 1.37 -12.00 19.30
CA GLN A 113 -0.01 -11.52 19.42
C GLN A 113 -0.98 -12.38 18.58
N PRO A 114 -1.36 -13.56 19.08
CA PRO A 114 -2.19 -14.51 18.34
C PRO A 114 -3.56 -13.94 17.92
N GLU A 115 -4.11 -13.03 18.69
CA GLU A 115 -5.39 -12.35 18.40
C GLU A 115 -5.31 -11.53 17.10
N ARG A 116 -4.20 -10.84 16.89
CA ARG A 116 -3.97 -10.07 15.65
C ARG A 116 -3.73 -11.00 14.46
N TYR A 117 -3.06 -12.12 14.67
CA TYR A 117 -2.85 -13.12 13.63
C TYR A 117 -4.16 -13.76 13.18
N LEU A 118 -5.05 -14.10 14.11
CA LEU A 118 -6.37 -14.64 13.77
C LEU A 118 -7.24 -13.62 13.06
N ALA A 119 -7.22 -12.35 13.50
CA ALA A 119 -7.91 -11.26 12.82
C ALA A 119 -7.40 -11.07 11.39
N TYR A 120 -6.10 -11.18 11.16
CA TYR A 120 -5.50 -11.14 9.82
C TYR A 120 -5.94 -12.32 8.97
N ARG A 121 -5.84 -13.54 9.48
CA ARG A 121 -6.28 -14.74 8.73
C ARG A 121 -7.76 -14.66 8.37
N PHE A 122 -8.57 -14.16 9.27
CA PHE A 122 -9.99 -13.99 9.02
C PHE A 122 -10.24 -12.94 7.91
N ALA A 123 -9.58 -11.80 7.97
CA ALA A 123 -9.66 -10.77 6.94
C ALA A 123 -9.13 -11.27 5.58
N TYR A 124 -8.06 -12.04 5.58
CA TYR A 124 -7.45 -12.59 4.37
C TYR A 124 -8.29 -13.71 3.74
N ALA A 125 -8.97 -14.51 4.55
CA ALA A 125 -9.84 -15.58 4.08
C ALA A 125 -11.17 -15.06 3.47
N HIS A 126 -11.56 -13.84 3.81
CA HIS A 126 -12.82 -13.24 3.40
C HIS A 126 -12.58 -11.96 2.59
N HIS A 127 -11.84 -12.06 1.48
CA HIS A 127 -11.48 -10.93 0.60
C HIS A 127 -12.68 -10.09 0.14
N GLU A 128 -13.81 -10.72 -0.07
CA GLU A 128 -15.05 -10.05 -0.46
C GLU A 128 -15.63 -9.18 0.68
N ASP A 129 -15.16 -9.41 1.89
CA ASP A 129 -15.61 -8.74 3.10
C ASP A 129 -14.61 -7.69 3.64
N ALA A 130 -13.59 -7.29 2.87
CA ALA A 130 -12.62 -6.30 3.35
C ALA A 130 -13.29 -4.96 3.74
N GLU A 131 -14.33 -4.53 3.01
CA GLU A 131 -15.14 -3.37 3.36
C GLU A 131 -15.97 -3.62 4.62
N ARG A 132 -16.55 -4.81 4.74
CA ARG A 132 -17.26 -5.22 5.96
C ARG A 132 -16.31 -5.32 7.13
N TRP A 133 -15.08 -5.75 6.88
CA TRP A 133 -14.05 -5.84 7.92
C TRP A 133 -13.58 -4.48 8.41
N MET A 134 -13.39 -3.51 7.52
CA MET A 134 -13.08 -2.13 7.91
C MET A 134 -14.23 -1.51 8.70
N HIS A 135 -15.46 -1.72 8.26
CA HIS A 135 -16.66 -1.29 9.00
C HIS A 135 -16.77 -1.98 10.36
N TYR A 136 -16.39 -3.24 10.43
CA TYR A 136 -16.37 -4.05 11.65
C TYR A 136 -15.28 -3.58 12.63
N GLU A 137 -14.09 -3.23 12.15
CA GLU A 137 -13.02 -2.62 12.96
C GLU A 137 -13.43 -1.22 13.46
N GLU A 138 -14.10 -0.43 12.65
CA GLU A 138 -14.65 0.84 13.09
C GLU A 138 -15.73 0.67 14.17
N MET A 139 -16.60 -0.31 14.02
CA MET A 139 -17.59 -0.66 15.05
C MET A 139 -16.92 -1.19 16.32
N ARG A 140 -15.87 -1.99 16.19
CA ARG A 140 -15.09 -2.51 17.31
C ARG A 140 -14.49 -1.39 18.15
N LEU A 141 -13.95 -0.36 17.49
CA LEU A 141 -13.39 0.80 18.18
C LEU A 141 -14.45 1.67 18.85
N ARG A 142 -15.71 1.62 18.37
CA ARG A 142 -16.84 2.38 18.91
C ARG A 142 -17.58 1.69 20.05
N VAL A 143 -17.47 0.35 20.16
CA VAL A 143 -18.22 -0.44 21.15
C VAL A 143 -17.23 -1.11 22.09
N THR A 144 -17.16 -0.60 23.32
CA THR A 144 -16.36 -1.19 24.40
C THR A 144 -16.82 -2.60 24.72
N ARG A 145 -16.06 -3.59 24.28
CA ARG A 145 -16.20 -5.05 24.51
C ARG A 145 -17.43 -5.70 23.90
N PRO A 146 -17.45 -5.93 22.60
CA PRO A 146 -18.48 -6.76 21.99
C PRO A 146 -18.39 -8.23 22.47
N TRP A 147 -19.52 -8.92 22.44
CA TRP A 147 -19.66 -10.34 22.82
C TRP A 147 -18.71 -11.29 22.09
N TRP A 148 -18.30 -10.96 20.86
CA TRP A 148 -17.39 -11.79 20.06
C TRP A 148 -15.95 -11.77 20.58
N GLU A 149 -15.51 -10.73 21.28
CA GLU A 149 -14.20 -10.67 21.93
C GLU A 149 -14.11 -11.72 23.06
N LYS A 150 -15.22 -11.92 23.78
CA LYS A 150 -15.35 -13.02 24.73
C LYS A 150 -15.35 -14.40 24.06
N ALA A 151 -16.05 -14.53 22.93
CA ALA A 151 -16.09 -15.76 22.16
C ALA A 151 -14.72 -16.10 21.56
N LEU A 152 -14.00 -15.11 21.03
CA LEU A 152 -12.65 -15.27 20.50
C LEU A 152 -11.66 -15.66 21.60
N ARG A 153 -11.69 -15.01 22.75
CA ARG A 153 -10.87 -15.40 23.92
C ARG A 153 -11.13 -16.83 24.34
N ALA A 154 -12.38 -17.24 24.43
CA ALA A 154 -12.74 -18.61 24.82
C ALA A 154 -12.25 -19.66 23.82
N VAL A 155 -12.24 -19.33 22.51
CA VAL A 155 -11.68 -20.19 21.46
C VAL A 155 -10.16 -20.25 21.56
N LEU A 156 -9.50 -19.12 21.82
CA LEU A 156 -8.05 -19.04 21.98
C LEU A 156 -7.60 -19.80 23.24
N GLU A 157 -8.25 -19.57 24.34
CA GLU A 157 -7.95 -20.29 25.62
C GLU A 157 -8.07 -21.81 25.46
N LYS A 158 -9.05 -22.30 24.71
CA LYS A 158 -9.18 -23.74 24.40
C LYS A 158 -8.09 -24.24 23.46
N ALA A 159 -7.68 -23.44 22.47
CA ALA A 159 -6.65 -23.82 21.51
C ALA A 159 -5.23 -23.83 22.10
N TYR A 160 -4.99 -23.08 23.16
CA TYR A 160 -3.70 -23.02 23.86
C TYR A 160 -3.64 -23.88 25.14
N ALA A 161 -4.77 -24.46 25.58
CA ALA A 161 -4.83 -25.38 26.74
C ALA A 161 -4.67 -26.86 26.32
N SER A 162 -4.59 -27.14 25.04
CA SER A 162 -4.34 -28.48 24.46
C SER A 162 -2.94 -28.55 23.85
#